data_5ef87346e74d201821b4ef3d4ec3a2f8
#
_entry.id   5ef87346e74d201821b4ef3d4ec3a2f8
#
_cell.length_a   1.000
_cell.length_b   1.000
_cell.length_c   1.000
_cell.angle_alpha   90.00
_cell.angle_beta   90.00
_cell.angle_gamma   90.00
#
_symmetry.space_group_name_H-M   'P 1'
#
loop_
_entity.id
_entity.type
_entity.pdbx_description
1 polymer ?
#
loop_
_entity_poly.entity_id
_entity_poly.type
_entity_poly.pdbx_seq_one_letter_code
_entity_poly.pdbx_strand_id
1 'polypeptide(L)'
;MRRAIAQSAGLLTLVVGIPGCARQPVAGRPLDVRVTITCPQRMVNVTVQGWVVHRSGGDQVNLQFAQGANVTAITITPKDPALWPFTPAPPYVVQAGRPQTITVDSAATPGTYRYNIVGTCTPPNGVAQTITIDPDIVVD
;
A
#
# COMPACT_ATOMS: atom_id res chain seq x y z
N MET A 1 7.48 20.04 -83.48
CA MET A 1 8.12 20.13 -82.13
C MET A 1 7.12 19.60 -81.12
N ARG A 2 7.24 18.34 -80.66
CA ARG A 2 6.38 17.77 -79.66
C ARG A 2 7.25 17.51 -78.43
N ARG A 3 6.94 18.16 -77.29
CA ARG A 3 7.61 17.91 -76.03
C ARG A 3 6.88 16.77 -75.28
N ALA A 4 7.59 15.72 -74.94
CA ALA A 4 7.12 14.63 -74.10
C ALA A 4 7.29 15.08 -72.63
N ILE A 5 6.21 14.96 -71.85
CA ILE A 5 6.22 15.19 -70.38
C ILE A 5 6.34 13.79 -69.76
N ALA A 6 7.46 13.54 -69.06
CA ALA A 6 7.67 12.36 -68.26
C ALA A 6 6.96 12.52 -66.91
N GLN A 7 5.99 11.68 -66.62
CA GLN A 7 5.36 11.58 -65.30
C GLN A 7 6.17 10.58 -64.42
N SER A 8 6.78 11.14 -63.37
CA SER A 8 7.43 10.33 -62.34
C SER A 8 6.37 9.86 -61.33
N ALA A 9 6.08 8.56 -61.29
CA ALA A 9 5.24 7.94 -60.29
C ALA A 9 6.07 7.78 -59.01
N GLY A 10 5.80 8.62 -58.01
CA GLY A 10 6.36 8.48 -56.68
C GLY A 10 5.63 7.38 -55.89
N LEU A 11 6.36 6.32 -55.55
CA LEU A 11 5.87 5.22 -54.69
C LEU A 11 5.80 5.69 -53.27
N LEU A 12 4.58 5.93 -52.75
CA LEU A 12 4.34 6.34 -51.35
C LEU A 12 4.34 5.06 -50.48
N THR A 13 5.45 4.81 -49.79
CA THR A 13 5.54 3.71 -48.84
C THR A 13 4.82 4.07 -47.54
N LEU A 14 3.65 3.53 -47.33
CA LEU A 14 2.86 3.69 -46.10
C LEU A 14 3.48 2.82 -45.01
N VAL A 15 4.24 3.43 -44.08
CA VAL A 15 4.72 2.75 -42.88
C VAL A 15 3.56 2.71 -41.90
N VAL A 16 2.89 1.56 -41.82
CA VAL A 16 1.90 1.27 -40.79
C VAL A 16 2.65 1.02 -39.47
N GLY A 17 2.78 2.06 -38.67
CA GLY A 17 3.25 1.93 -37.30
C GLY A 17 2.25 1.12 -36.48
N ILE A 18 2.64 -0.07 -36.04
CA ILE A 18 1.87 -0.87 -35.09
C ILE A 18 1.86 -0.08 -33.77
N PRO A 19 0.69 0.34 -33.24
CA PRO A 19 0.64 0.95 -31.92
C PRO A 19 1.07 -0.14 -30.92
N GLY A 20 2.29 -0.02 -30.40
CA GLY A 20 2.74 -0.83 -29.29
C GLY A 20 1.72 -0.66 -28.18
N CYS A 21 1.08 -1.73 -27.73
CA CYS A 21 0.27 -1.74 -26.53
C CYS A 21 1.18 -1.34 -25.36
N ALA A 22 1.26 -0.03 -25.09
CA ALA A 22 1.81 0.45 -23.84
C ALA A 22 0.91 -0.16 -22.75
N ARG A 23 1.43 -1.17 -22.04
CA ARG A 23 0.79 -1.66 -20.81
C ARG A 23 0.64 -0.44 -19.91
N GLN A 24 -0.60 0.02 -19.76
CA GLN A 24 -0.91 1.01 -18.74
C GLN A 24 -0.47 0.39 -17.40
N PRO A 25 0.32 1.11 -16.60
CA PRO A 25 0.62 0.66 -15.26
C PRO A 25 -0.73 0.44 -14.56
N VAL A 26 -0.97 -0.78 -14.12
CA VAL A 26 -2.15 -1.10 -13.31
C VAL A 26 -1.97 -0.27 -12.06
N ALA A 27 -2.84 0.73 -11.87
CA ALA A 27 -2.84 1.52 -10.66
C ALA A 27 -2.93 0.58 -9.46
N GLY A 28 -1.99 0.72 -8.53
CA GLY A 28 -1.88 -0.15 -7.38
C GLY A 28 -3.23 -0.28 -6.69
N ARG A 29 -3.63 -1.49 -6.40
CA ARG A 29 -4.91 -1.77 -5.76
C ARG A 29 -4.84 -1.34 -4.31
N PRO A 30 -5.72 -0.44 -3.82
CA PRO A 30 -5.71 -0.09 -2.42
C PRO A 30 -6.10 -1.31 -1.57
N LEU A 31 -5.25 -1.66 -0.62
CA LEU A 31 -5.48 -2.73 0.35
C LEU A 31 -5.90 -2.12 1.67
N ASP A 32 -7.13 -2.39 2.10
CA ASP A 32 -7.62 -1.88 3.37
C ASP A 32 -7.21 -2.80 4.52
N VAL A 33 -6.56 -2.21 5.50
CA VAL A 33 -6.19 -2.87 6.72
C VAL A 33 -6.90 -2.24 7.88
N ARG A 34 -7.82 -2.99 8.44
CA ARG A 34 -8.60 -2.57 9.60
C ARG A 34 -8.13 -3.29 10.84
N VAL A 35 -7.68 -2.53 11.83
CA VAL A 35 -7.33 -3.02 13.16
C VAL A 35 -8.44 -2.64 14.12
N THR A 36 -8.97 -3.62 14.85
CA THR A 36 -9.95 -3.40 15.91
C THR A 36 -9.36 -3.89 17.22
N ILE A 37 -9.31 -3.02 18.23
CA ILE A 37 -8.89 -3.39 19.59
C ILE A 37 -10.10 -3.25 20.50
N THR A 38 -10.47 -4.31 21.17
CA THR A 38 -11.59 -4.31 22.13
C THR A 38 -11.05 -4.46 23.55
N CYS A 39 -11.36 -3.47 24.40
CA CYS A 39 -11.09 -3.47 25.83
C CYS A 39 -12.41 -3.67 26.62
N PRO A 40 -12.44 -4.51 27.64
CA PRO A 40 -11.35 -5.18 28.38
C PRO A 40 -10.95 -6.55 27.81
N GLN A 41 -11.60 -7.01 26.78
CA GLN A 41 -11.45 -8.39 26.30
C GLN A 41 -10.12 -8.66 25.57
N ARG A 42 -9.28 -7.65 25.39
CA ARG A 42 -7.99 -7.75 24.67
C ARG A 42 -8.09 -8.46 23.31
N MET A 43 -9.26 -8.41 22.69
CA MET A 43 -9.42 -8.99 21.36
C MET A 43 -8.89 -8.00 20.33
N VAL A 44 -7.95 -8.47 19.54
CA VAL A 44 -7.45 -7.77 18.39
C VAL A 44 -7.90 -8.54 17.16
N ASN A 45 -8.76 -7.91 16.38
CA ASN A 45 -9.13 -8.42 15.06
C ASN A 45 -8.34 -7.66 14.00
N VAL A 46 -7.46 -8.36 13.32
CA VAL A 46 -6.86 -7.87 12.07
C VAL A 46 -7.72 -8.39 10.95
N THR A 47 -8.38 -7.51 10.22
CA THR A 47 -9.35 -7.90 9.17
C THR A 47 -8.66 -8.50 7.95
N VAL A 48 -7.36 -8.26 7.79
CA VAL A 48 -6.56 -8.84 6.71
C VAL A 48 -5.37 -9.56 7.32
N GLN A 49 -5.41 -10.88 7.31
CA GLN A 49 -4.25 -11.70 7.67
C GLN A 49 -3.44 -11.98 6.39
N GLY A 50 -2.12 -11.82 6.46
CA GLY A 50 -1.20 -12.18 5.40
C GLY A 50 -1.32 -11.26 4.18
N TRP A 51 -0.83 -10.04 4.30
CA TRP A 51 -0.84 -9.09 3.20
C TRP A 51 0.24 -9.39 2.20
N VAL A 52 -0.17 -9.41 0.95
CA VAL A 52 0.76 -9.39 -0.16
C VAL A 52 0.54 -8.06 -0.89
N VAL A 53 1.59 -7.27 -0.99
CA VAL A 53 1.61 -6.03 -1.77
C VAL A 53 2.60 -6.14 -2.91
N HIS A 54 2.22 -5.61 -4.05
CA HIS A 54 3.03 -5.69 -5.27
C HIS A 54 3.76 -4.37 -5.49
N ARG A 55 5.08 -4.40 -5.38
CA ARG A 55 5.93 -3.22 -5.61
C ARG A 55 5.84 -2.70 -7.06
N SER A 56 5.69 -3.61 -8.02
CA SER A 56 5.62 -3.25 -9.44
C SER A 56 4.39 -2.41 -9.80
N GLY A 57 3.32 -2.49 -9.01
CA GLY A 57 2.10 -1.70 -9.15
C GLY A 57 2.07 -0.44 -8.30
N GLY A 58 3.02 -0.27 -7.38
CA GLY A 58 2.98 0.81 -6.40
C GLY A 58 1.75 0.70 -5.49
N ASP A 59 1.48 -0.52 -4.99
CA ASP A 59 0.30 -0.79 -4.17
C ASP A 59 0.24 0.13 -2.97
N GLN A 60 -0.97 0.53 -2.63
CA GLN A 60 -1.26 1.36 -1.47
C GLN A 60 -1.93 0.54 -0.38
N VAL A 61 -1.54 0.79 0.85
CA VAL A 61 -2.15 0.20 2.04
C VAL A 61 -2.82 1.29 2.85
N ASN A 62 -4.12 1.16 3.04
CA ASN A 62 -4.90 2.05 3.91
C ASN A 62 -4.96 1.46 5.31
N LEU A 63 -4.19 2.02 6.20
CA LEU A 63 -4.20 1.66 7.62
C LEU A 63 -5.43 2.31 8.27
N GLN A 64 -6.39 1.49 8.69
CA GLN A 64 -7.62 1.94 9.33
C GLN A 64 -7.71 1.37 10.74
N PHE A 65 -8.14 2.21 11.68
CA PHE A 65 -8.43 1.81 13.03
C PHE A 65 -9.94 1.98 13.29
N ALA A 66 -10.59 0.86 13.63
CA ALA A 66 -11.96 0.91 14.11
C ALA A 66 -11.94 1.18 15.61
N GLN A 67 -12.54 2.29 16.01
CA GLN A 67 -12.61 2.67 17.42
C GLN A 67 -13.29 1.57 18.24
N GLY A 68 -12.52 0.97 19.15
CA GLY A 68 -13.06 0.17 20.23
C GLY A 68 -13.33 1.05 21.46
N ALA A 69 -14.14 0.56 22.39
CA ALA A 69 -14.30 1.26 23.65
C ALA A 69 -12.92 1.41 24.32
N ASN A 70 -12.59 2.62 24.76
CA ASN A 70 -11.37 2.95 25.52
C ASN A 70 -10.03 2.88 24.76
N VAL A 71 -10.08 2.81 23.42
CA VAL A 71 -8.89 2.95 22.57
C VAL A 71 -9.14 4.03 21.54
N THR A 72 -8.27 5.04 21.47
CA THR A 72 -8.45 6.20 20.57
C THR A 72 -7.49 6.20 19.38
N ALA A 73 -6.36 5.55 19.53
CA ALA A 73 -5.33 5.48 18.49
C ALA A 73 -4.50 4.20 18.64
N ILE A 74 -3.87 3.82 17.53
CA ILE A 74 -2.83 2.79 17.49
C ILE A 74 -1.57 3.37 16.85
N THR A 75 -0.42 2.82 17.22
CA THR A 75 0.86 3.14 16.59
C THR A 75 1.39 1.91 15.88
N ILE A 76 1.77 2.08 14.63
CA ILE A 76 2.37 1.02 13.80
C ILE A 76 3.83 1.36 13.59
N THR A 77 4.71 0.42 13.96
CA THR A 77 6.16 0.62 13.90
C THR A 77 6.83 -0.63 13.33
N PRO A 78 7.63 -0.53 12.27
CA PRO A 78 8.40 -1.66 11.77
C PRO A 78 9.41 -2.13 12.81
N LYS A 79 9.73 -3.42 12.81
CA LYS A 79 10.80 -3.96 13.64
C LYS A 79 12.17 -3.57 13.14
N ASP A 80 12.31 -3.39 11.83
CA ASP A 80 13.50 -2.86 11.18
C ASP A 80 13.15 -1.65 10.32
N PRO A 81 13.24 -0.43 10.86
CA PRO A 81 12.92 0.79 10.11
C PRO A 81 13.82 1.03 8.90
N ALA A 82 15.06 0.54 8.92
CA ALA A 82 16.01 0.74 7.83
C ALA A 82 15.65 -0.07 6.57
N LEU A 83 14.93 -1.17 6.75
CA LEU A 83 14.49 -2.03 5.65
C LEU A 83 13.01 -1.83 5.29
N TRP A 84 12.31 -0.92 5.97
CA TRP A 84 10.88 -0.75 5.79
C TRP A 84 10.52 -0.28 4.39
N PRO A 85 9.67 -1.02 3.65
CA PRO A 85 9.48 -0.82 2.22
C PRO A 85 8.39 0.20 1.86
N PHE A 86 7.88 0.99 2.82
CA PHE A 86 6.76 1.90 2.57
C PHE A 86 7.11 3.35 2.84
N THR A 87 6.44 4.23 2.09
CA THR A 87 6.45 5.68 2.28
C THR A 87 5.04 6.19 2.65
N PRO A 88 4.93 7.25 3.47
CA PRO A 88 5.99 7.94 4.20
C PRO A 88 6.66 7.07 5.27
N ALA A 89 7.79 7.55 5.81
CA ALA A 89 8.52 6.84 6.86
C ALA A 89 7.68 6.70 8.16
N PRO A 90 7.83 5.56 8.90
CA PRO A 90 7.17 5.34 10.17
C PRO A 90 7.74 6.25 11.29
N PRO A 91 7.10 6.33 12.48
CA PRO A 91 5.94 5.58 12.92
C PRO A 91 4.62 6.10 12.37
N TYR A 92 3.63 5.20 12.22
CA TYR A 92 2.29 5.61 11.79
C TYR A 92 1.35 5.64 12.99
N VAL A 93 0.76 6.81 13.26
CA VAL A 93 -0.28 6.96 14.29
C VAL A 93 -1.63 7.00 13.61
N VAL A 94 -2.41 5.93 13.77
CA VAL A 94 -3.72 5.77 13.15
C VAL A 94 -4.80 6.01 14.19
N GLN A 95 -5.67 6.96 13.92
CA GLN A 95 -6.81 7.32 14.78
C GLN A 95 -8.12 6.81 14.17
N ALA A 96 -9.11 6.60 15.00
CA ALA A 96 -10.45 6.26 14.53
C ALA A 96 -10.99 7.33 13.58
N GLY A 97 -11.47 6.89 12.41
CA GLY A 97 -11.98 7.79 11.36
C GLY A 97 -10.91 8.63 10.64
N ARG A 98 -9.63 8.42 10.92
CA ARG A 98 -8.51 9.07 10.22
C ARG A 98 -7.53 8.00 9.72
N PRO A 99 -7.83 7.37 8.59
CA PRO A 99 -6.94 6.38 7.99
C PRO A 99 -5.63 7.03 7.56
N GLN A 100 -4.57 6.25 7.55
CA GLN A 100 -3.30 6.63 6.97
C GLN A 100 -2.98 5.72 5.79
N THR A 101 -2.68 6.33 4.64
CA THR A 101 -2.26 5.61 3.45
C THR A 101 -0.75 5.56 3.39
N ILE A 102 -0.21 4.37 3.17
CA ILE A 102 1.20 4.14 2.88
C ILE A 102 1.32 3.48 1.51
N THR A 103 2.41 3.75 0.81
CA THR A 103 2.65 3.24 -0.54
C THR A 103 3.92 2.41 -0.53
N VAL A 104 3.88 1.24 -1.17
CA VAL A 104 5.09 0.42 -1.31
C VAL A 104 6.09 1.10 -2.23
N ASP A 105 7.36 1.10 -1.84
CA ASP A 105 8.44 1.60 -2.68
C ASP A 105 8.69 0.62 -3.84
N SER A 106 8.72 1.13 -5.06
CA SER A 106 9.02 0.33 -6.25
C SER A 106 10.41 -0.29 -6.24
N ALA A 107 11.34 0.29 -5.48
CA ALA A 107 12.68 -0.22 -5.27
C ALA A 107 12.79 -1.19 -4.07
N ALA A 108 11.68 -1.45 -3.37
CA ALA A 108 11.67 -2.36 -2.22
C ALA A 108 12.17 -3.76 -2.60
N THR A 109 12.92 -4.38 -1.72
CA THR A 109 13.34 -5.77 -1.88
C THR A 109 12.14 -6.69 -1.60
N PRO A 110 11.86 -7.69 -2.45
CA PRO A 110 10.84 -8.69 -2.12
C PRO A 110 11.18 -9.43 -0.83
N GLY A 111 10.19 -9.64 0.01
CA GLY A 111 10.40 -10.32 1.29
C GLY A 111 9.27 -10.12 2.29
N THR A 112 9.48 -10.66 3.49
CA THR A 112 8.55 -10.53 4.62
C THR A 112 9.08 -9.48 5.59
N TYR A 113 8.23 -8.51 5.89
CA TYR A 113 8.56 -7.39 6.77
C TYR A 113 7.70 -7.45 8.02
N ARG A 114 8.37 -7.45 9.17
CA ARG A 114 7.72 -7.53 10.48
C ARG A 114 7.48 -6.16 11.06
N TYR A 115 6.34 -5.99 11.72
CA TYR A 115 6.00 -4.74 12.37
C TYR A 115 5.21 -4.97 13.67
N ASN A 116 5.13 -3.95 14.50
CA ASN A 116 4.33 -3.95 15.71
C ASN A 116 3.14 -3.03 15.53
N ILE A 117 1.98 -3.45 16.03
CA ILE A 117 0.84 -2.60 16.27
C ILE A 117 0.71 -2.44 17.77
N VAL A 118 0.82 -1.20 18.24
CA VAL A 118 0.75 -0.88 19.68
C VAL A 118 -0.47 -0.02 19.93
N GLY A 119 -1.33 -0.45 20.83
CA GLY A 119 -2.48 0.33 21.30
C GLY A 119 -2.49 0.42 22.82
N THR A 120 -2.99 1.53 23.35
CA THR A 120 -3.20 1.67 24.79
C THR A 120 -4.69 1.53 25.08
N CYS A 121 -5.01 0.59 25.94
CA CYS A 121 -6.35 0.29 26.39
C CYS A 121 -6.52 0.81 27.82
N THR A 122 -7.51 1.65 28.06
CA THR A 122 -7.83 2.17 29.40
C THR A 122 -9.24 1.70 29.77
N PRO A 123 -9.37 0.61 30.55
CA PRO A 123 -10.67 0.16 31.00
C PRO A 123 -11.28 1.16 31.97
N PRO A 124 -12.62 1.26 32.08
CA PRO A 124 -13.31 2.29 32.86
C PRO A 124 -12.88 2.39 34.34
N ASN A 125 -12.47 1.29 34.94
CA ASN A 125 -12.09 1.21 36.35
C ASN A 125 -10.68 0.65 36.55
N GLY A 126 -9.80 0.77 35.58
CA GLY A 126 -8.50 0.11 35.60
C GLY A 126 -7.33 0.98 35.15
N VAL A 127 -6.17 0.37 35.30
CA VAL A 127 -4.91 0.97 34.85
C VAL A 127 -4.78 0.78 33.35
N ALA A 128 -4.29 1.78 32.65
CA ALA A 128 -3.98 1.70 31.22
C ALA A 128 -3.03 0.53 30.92
N GLN A 129 -3.38 -0.28 29.92
CA GLN A 129 -2.62 -1.44 29.48
C GLN A 129 -2.18 -1.28 28.04
N THR A 130 -0.92 -1.52 27.78
CA THR A 130 -0.39 -1.55 26.41
C THR A 130 -0.61 -2.93 25.79
N ILE A 131 -1.16 -2.94 24.59
CA ILE A 131 -1.37 -4.14 23.80
C ILE A 131 -0.43 -4.05 22.60
N THR A 132 0.35 -5.10 22.37
CA THR A 132 1.25 -5.19 21.22
C THR A 132 0.91 -6.43 20.41
N ILE A 133 0.81 -6.26 19.08
CA ILE A 133 0.62 -7.32 18.11
C ILE A 133 1.76 -7.26 17.14
N ASP A 134 2.12 -8.41 16.62
CA ASP A 134 3.31 -8.64 15.79
C ASP A 134 2.95 -9.31 14.46
N PRO A 135 2.30 -8.57 13.53
CA PRO A 135 1.97 -9.10 12.22
C PRO A 135 3.11 -8.95 11.22
N ASP A 136 2.93 -9.64 10.08
CA ASP A 136 3.82 -9.61 8.93
C ASP A 136 3.13 -9.00 7.70
N ILE A 137 3.94 -8.42 6.80
CA ILE A 137 3.53 -8.01 5.47
C ILE A 137 4.51 -8.59 4.44
N VAL A 138 3.99 -9.13 3.35
CA VAL A 138 4.80 -9.67 2.26
C VAL A 138 4.82 -8.69 1.10
N VAL A 139 6.01 -8.41 0.59
CA VAL A 139 6.25 -7.60 -0.63
C VAL A 139 6.79 -8.53 -1.71
N ASP A 140 6.21 -8.53 -2.90
CA ASP A 140 6.63 -9.30 -4.07
C ASP A 140 6.92 -8.46 -5.33
#